data_f51c20ea8729d4cf46a92715daaf0e1b
#
_entry.id   f51c20ea8729d4cf46a92715daaf0e1b
#
_cell.length_a   1.000
_cell.length_b   1.000
_cell.length_c   1.000
_cell.angle_alpha   90.00
_cell.angle_beta   90.00
_cell.angle_gamma   90.00
#
_symmetry.space_group_name_H-M   'P 1'
#
loop_
_entity.id
_entity.type
_entity.pdbx_description
1 polymer ?
#
loop_
_entity_poly.entity_id
_entity_poly.type
_entity_poly.pdbx_seq_one_letter_code
_entity_poly.pdbx_strand_id
1 'polypeptide(L)'
;MKKLILFLLFLSSTYGFSQNLNLIKKEVEKINNSKNFKIKTVPNDYYVDVKNEVTDNGQELQGFYKNGELKKMVHEVILSSQKIIFEYYFQNKKLIFVKMKRFQIVDENGFLDKIILDFEGDFFFYNQKMIKRIIKGDVKEETFDYIKISNELKKNLKNYK
;
A
#
# COMPACT_ATOMS: atom_id res chain seq x y z
N MET A 1 -17.16 -40.45 14.36
CA MET A 1 -16.76 -39.34 15.25
C MET A 1 -15.52 -38.58 14.77
N LYS A 2 -14.37 -39.23 14.46
CA LYS A 2 -13.14 -38.52 13.99
C LYS A 2 -13.34 -37.65 12.73
N LYS A 3 -14.14 -38.10 11.73
CA LYS A 3 -14.44 -37.35 10.50
C LYS A 3 -15.29 -36.11 10.73
N LEU A 4 -16.19 -36.13 11.72
CA LEU A 4 -17.05 -35.01 12.09
C LEU A 4 -16.24 -33.90 12.80
N ILE A 5 -15.29 -34.29 13.65
CA ILE A 5 -14.38 -33.35 14.34
C ILE A 5 -13.45 -32.65 13.32
N LEU A 6 -12.95 -33.40 12.33
CA LEU A 6 -12.12 -32.81 11.27
C LEU A 6 -12.90 -31.81 10.42
N PHE A 7 -14.17 -32.05 10.12
CA PHE A 7 -15.04 -31.14 9.37
C PHE A 7 -15.37 -29.86 10.16
N LEU A 8 -15.60 -29.98 11.48
CA LEU A 8 -15.81 -28.83 12.37
C LEU A 8 -14.56 -27.95 12.50
N LEU A 9 -13.36 -28.54 12.54
CA LEU A 9 -12.08 -27.81 12.55
C LEU A 9 -11.83 -27.07 11.23
N PHE A 10 -12.24 -27.62 10.10
CA PHE A 10 -12.15 -26.97 8.79
C PHE A 10 -13.09 -25.77 8.68
N LEU A 11 -14.31 -25.85 9.20
CA LEU A 11 -15.28 -24.74 9.25
C LEU A 11 -14.76 -23.59 10.11
N SER A 12 -14.16 -23.85 11.28
CA SER A 12 -13.67 -22.81 12.17
C SER A 12 -12.51 -21.98 11.57
N SER A 13 -11.67 -22.59 10.73
CA SER A 13 -10.55 -21.88 10.08
C SER A 13 -11.01 -20.87 9.01
N THR A 14 -12.09 -21.18 8.29
CA THR A 14 -12.62 -20.27 7.24
C THR A 14 -13.34 -19.06 7.83
N TYR A 15 -13.99 -19.18 8.97
CA TYR A 15 -14.62 -18.05 9.68
C TYR A 15 -13.61 -17.02 10.18
N GLY A 16 -12.46 -17.45 10.69
CA GLY A 16 -11.43 -16.55 11.18
C GLY A 16 -10.81 -15.66 10.09
N PHE A 17 -10.61 -16.18 8.89
CA PHE A 17 -10.10 -15.41 7.75
C PHE A 17 -11.08 -14.34 7.26
N SER A 18 -12.37 -14.67 7.15
CA SER A 18 -13.40 -13.74 6.71
C SER A 18 -13.58 -12.57 7.69
N GLN A 19 -13.53 -12.83 8.99
CA GLN A 19 -13.62 -11.79 10.02
C GLN A 19 -12.45 -10.81 9.94
N ASN A 20 -11.22 -11.30 9.75
CA ASN A 20 -10.04 -10.44 9.65
C ASN A 20 -10.11 -9.51 8.42
N LEU A 21 -10.57 -9.99 7.27
CA LEU A 21 -10.74 -9.16 6.07
C LEU A 21 -11.75 -8.02 6.29
N ASN A 22 -12.89 -8.33 6.94
CA ASN A 22 -13.92 -7.33 7.22
C ASN A 22 -13.41 -6.27 8.22
N LEU A 23 -12.65 -6.68 9.24
CA LEU A 23 -12.04 -5.77 10.19
C LEU A 23 -11.02 -4.83 9.51
N ILE A 24 -10.17 -5.37 8.62
CA ILE A 24 -9.21 -4.57 7.84
C ILE A 24 -9.96 -3.55 6.97
N LYS A 25 -10.98 -3.97 6.22
CA LYS A 25 -11.76 -3.06 5.37
C LYS A 25 -12.40 -1.92 6.17
N LYS A 26 -13.02 -2.23 7.31
CA LYS A 26 -13.60 -1.21 8.20
C LYS A 26 -12.56 -0.23 8.74
N GLU A 27 -11.37 -0.71 9.11
CA GLU A 27 -10.30 0.19 9.59
C GLU A 27 -9.75 1.07 8.47
N VAL A 28 -9.57 0.53 7.26
CA VAL A 28 -9.17 1.30 6.07
C VAL A 28 -10.19 2.39 5.76
N GLU A 29 -11.48 2.06 5.77
CA GLU A 29 -12.57 3.01 5.56
C GLU A 29 -12.57 4.11 6.64
N LYS A 30 -12.42 3.74 7.91
CA LYS A 30 -12.32 4.67 9.03
C LYS A 30 -11.12 5.62 8.87
N ILE A 31 -9.98 5.11 8.42
CA ILE A 31 -8.79 5.94 8.15
C ILE A 31 -9.09 6.92 7.01
N ASN A 32 -9.67 6.44 5.89
CA ASN A 32 -9.98 7.29 4.75
C ASN A 32 -11.02 8.39 5.07
N ASN A 33 -12.00 8.08 5.92
CA ASN A 33 -13.02 9.03 6.37
C ASN A 33 -12.54 9.96 7.49
N SER A 34 -11.35 9.72 8.05
CA SER A 34 -10.78 10.56 9.11
C SER A 34 -10.31 11.91 8.54
N LYS A 35 -10.53 12.96 9.32
CA LYS A 35 -10.04 14.33 9.04
C LYS A 35 -8.94 14.70 10.05
N ASN A 36 -8.30 15.83 9.81
CA ASN A 36 -7.32 16.45 10.72
C ASN A 36 -6.07 15.57 10.96
N PHE A 37 -5.51 15.01 9.88
CA PHE A 37 -4.20 14.41 9.92
C PHE A 37 -3.11 15.48 9.97
N LYS A 38 -2.08 15.24 10.81
CA LYS A 38 -0.79 15.91 10.62
C LYS A 38 -0.07 15.19 9.49
N ILE A 39 0.24 15.91 8.42
CA ILE A 39 0.92 15.36 7.25
C ILE A 39 2.40 15.70 7.33
N LYS A 40 3.26 14.74 7.02
CA LYS A 40 4.70 14.92 6.80
C LYS A 40 5.04 14.44 5.40
N THR A 41 5.64 15.31 4.60
CA THR A 41 6.04 15.02 3.22
C THR A 41 7.55 14.88 3.14
N VAL A 42 8.03 13.84 2.46
CA VAL A 42 9.42 13.64 2.04
C VAL A 42 9.47 13.87 0.54
N PRO A 43 10.10 14.96 0.08
CA PRO A 43 10.14 15.34 -1.33
C PRO A 43 11.17 14.51 -2.10
N ASN A 44 11.14 14.61 -3.42
CA ASN A 44 12.08 13.95 -4.33
C ASN A 44 13.55 14.26 -3.99
N ASP A 45 13.88 15.51 -3.64
CA ASP A 45 15.25 15.92 -3.35
C ASP A 45 15.90 15.10 -2.24
N TYR A 46 15.14 14.68 -1.22
CA TYR A 46 15.66 13.79 -0.19
C TYR A 46 16.10 12.43 -0.75
N TYR A 47 15.35 11.89 -1.71
CA TYR A 47 15.72 10.62 -2.35
C TYR A 47 16.95 10.77 -3.21
N VAL A 48 17.06 11.84 -3.97
CA VAL A 48 18.22 12.12 -4.84
C VAL A 48 19.47 12.43 -3.99
N ASP A 49 19.38 13.42 -3.09
CA ASP A 49 20.55 14.00 -2.43
C ASP A 49 21.03 13.17 -1.23
N VAL A 50 20.12 12.51 -0.51
CA VAL A 50 20.44 11.79 0.72
C VAL A 50 20.48 10.28 0.51
N LYS A 51 19.59 9.75 -0.34
CA LYS A 51 19.46 8.31 -0.56
C LYS A 51 20.20 7.82 -1.80
N ASN A 52 20.59 8.71 -2.71
CA ASN A 52 21.12 8.40 -4.04
C ASN A 52 20.16 7.50 -4.86
N GLU A 53 18.86 7.70 -4.66
CA GLU A 53 17.78 6.99 -5.35
C GLU A 53 17.17 7.94 -6.38
N VAL A 54 17.47 7.71 -7.67
CA VAL A 54 16.93 8.52 -8.77
C VAL A 54 15.82 7.74 -9.47
N THR A 55 14.68 8.40 -9.66
CA THR A 55 13.61 7.93 -10.55
C THR A 55 13.47 8.92 -11.70
N ASP A 56 12.98 8.45 -12.86
CA ASP A 56 12.99 9.25 -14.09
C ASP A 56 12.32 10.62 -13.95
N ASN A 57 11.17 10.67 -13.27
CA ASN A 57 10.38 11.90 -13.07
C ASN A 57 10.05 12.17 -11.60
N GLY A 58 10.82 11.55 -10.68
CA GLY A 58 10.75 11.81 -9.25
C GLY A 58 9.81 10.91 -8.45
N GLN A 59 9.87 11.11 -7.14
CA GLN A 59 9.03 10.40 -6.18
C GLN A 59 8.72 11.29 -4.97
N GLU A 60 7.59 11.02 -4.32
CA GLU A 60 7.16 11.72 -3.11
C GLU A 60 6.56 10.73 -2.12
N LEU A 61 6.86 10.92 -0.83
CA LEU A 61 6.26 10.14 0.24
C LEU A 61 5.54 11.04 1.23
N GLN A 62 4.27 10.77 1.47
CA GLN A 62 3.46 11.45 2.48
C GLN A 62 3.10 10.49 3.62
N GLY A 63 3.32 10.91 4.85
CA GLY A 63 2.89 10.21 6.06
C GLY A 63 1.75 10.95 6.75
N PHE A 64 0.63 10.26 7.00
CA PHE A 64 -0.57 10.79 7.63
C PHE A 64 -0.67 10.32 9.08
N TYR A 65 -0.50 11.24 10.03
CA TYR A 65 -0.45 10.97 11.46
C TYR A 65 -1.72 11.45 12.15
N LYS A 66 -2.25 10.63 13.06
CA LYS A 66 -3.37 11.00 13.95
C LYS A 66 -3.05 10.56 15.36
N ASN A 67 -3.16 11.47 16.33
CA ASN A 67 -2.77 11.26 17.74
C ASN A 67 -1.34 10.70 17.90
N GLY A 68 -0.39 11.23 17.11
CA GLY A 68 1.01 10.80 17.12
C GLY A 68 1.29 9.46 16.42
N GLU A 69 0.28 8.74 15.95
CA GLU A 69 0.45 7.48 15.24
C GLU A 69 0.33 7.63 13.74
N LEU A 70 1.23 6.97 13.00
CA LEU A 70 1.15 6.84 11.55
C LEU A 70 -0.01 5.91 11.18
N LYS A 71 -1.01 6.43 10.47
CA LYS A 71 -2.21 5.69 10.05
C LYS A 71 -2.16 5.31 8.58
N LYS A 72 -1.59 6.18 7.73
CA LYS A 72 -1.49 5.97 6.29
C LYS A 72 -0.16 6.54 5.78
N MET A 73 0.40 5.91 4.75
CA MET A 73 1.42 6.52 3.88
C MET A 73 0.92 6.48 2.44
N VAL A 74 1.27 7.50 1.68
CA VAL A 74 1.12 7.53 0.23
C VAL A 74 2.51 7.72 -0.36
N HIS A 75 2.93 6.79 -1.21
CA HIS A 75 4.18 6.86 -1.95
C HIS A 75 3.85 6.92 -3.44
N GLU A 76 4.20 8.03 -4.05
CA GLU A 76 4.05 8.26 -5.48
C GLU A 76 5.42 8.16 -6.15
N VAL A 77 5.48 7.38 -7.23
CA VAL A 77 6.68 7.20 -8.06
C VAL A 77 6.30 7.47 -9.50
N ILE A 78 7.04 8.36 -10.16
CA ILE A 78 6.81 8.72 -11.56
C ILE A 78 8.00 8.24 -12.38
N LEU A 79 7.73 7.31 -13.27
CA LEU A 79 8.67 6.78 -14.26
C LEU A 79 8.43 7.44 -15.61
N SER A 80 9.28 7.14 -16.61
CA SER A 80 9.16 7.73 -17.96
C SER A 80 7.78 7.47 -18.61
N SER A 81 7.20 6.30 -18.37
CA SER A 81 5.94 5.90 -19.02
C SER A 81 4.78 5.64 -18.07
N GLN A 82 5.03 5.66 -16.77
CA GLN A 82 4.06 5.22 -15.76
C GLN A 82 4.12 6.09 -14.51
N LYS A 83 2.95 6.29 -13.89
CA LYS A 83 2.80 6.81 -12.54
C LYS A 83 2.29 5.69 -11.64
N ILE A 84 2.98 5.42 -10.54
CA ILE A 84 2.61 4.39 -9.57
C ILE A 84 2.30 5.05 -8.23
N ILE A 85 1.17 4.70 -7.65
CA ILE A 85 0.74 5.20 -6.34
C ILE A 85 0.54 3.99 -5.42
N PHE A 86 1.26 3.99 -4.31
CA PHE A 86 1.07 3.04 -3.23
C PHE A 86 0.45 3.75 -2.02
N GLU A 87 -0.62 3.19 -1.50
CA GLU A 87 -1.22 3.60 -0.24
C GLU A 87 -1.05 2.48 0.78
N TYR A 88 -0.34 2.74 1.87
CA TYR A 88 -0.08 1.80 2.97
C TYR A 88 -0.92 2.21 4.17
N TYR A 89 -1.65 1.26 4.77
CA TYR A 89 -2.50 1.52 5.93
C TYR A 89 -2.02 0.74 7.15
N PHE A 90 -2.05 1.38 8.31
CA PHE A 90 -1.49 0.84 9.55
C PHE A 90 -2.52 0.82 10.68
N GLN A 91 -2.49 -0.26 11.45
CA GLN A 91 -3.19 -0.38 12.71
C GLN A 91 -2.21 -0.92 13.76
N ASN A 92 -2.13 -0.26 14.94
CA ASN A 92 -1.18 -0.62 16.00
C ASN A 92 0.27 -0.76 15.46
N LYS A 93 0.71 0.20 14.63
CA LYS A 93 2.02 0.26 13.95
C LYS A 93 2.29 -0.87 12.93
N LYS A 94 1.38 -1.85 12.76
CA LYS A 94 1.51 -2.96 11.81
C LYS A 94 0.84 -2.61 10.50
N LEU A 95 1.43 -3.06 9.38
CA LEU A 95 0.82 -2.96 8.06
C LEU A 95 -0.40 -3.89 8.01
N ILE A 96 -1.55 -3.35 7.60
CA ILE A 96 -2.81 -4.10 7.47
C ILE A 96 -3.31 -4.14 6.02
N PHE A 97 -2.99 -3.13 5.21
CA PHE A 97 -3.48 -3.06 3.84
C PHE A 97 -2.55 -2.21 2.97
N VAL A 98 -2.39 -2.63 1.71
CA VAL A 98 -1.75 -1.84 0.66
C VAL A 98 -2.70 -1.78 -0.53
N LYS A 99 -2.92 -0.55 -1.04
CA LYS A 99 -3.51 -0.33 -2.36
C LYS A 99 -2.42 0.15 -3.30
N MET A 100 -2.31 -0.49 -4.45
CA MET A 100 -1.43 -0.08 -5.53
C MET A 100 -2.28 0.31 -6.74
N LYS A 101 -1.95 1.45 -7.33
CA LYS A 101 -2.49 1.89 -8.62
C LYS A 101 -1.35 2.22 -9.55
N ARG A 102 -1.41 1.75 -10.78
CA ARG A 102 -0.49 2.12 -11.85
C ARG A 102 -1.28 2.77 -12.98
N PHE A 103 -0.75 3.87 -13.45
CA PHE A 103 -1.33 4.63 -14.54
C PHE A 103 -0.31 4.69 -15.67
N GLN A 104 -0.76 4.48 -16.89
CA GLN A 104 -0.01 4.77 -18.09
C GLN A 104 -0.11 6.27 -18.37
N ILE A 105 1.04 6.92 -18.64
CA ILE A 105 1.14 8.36 -18.90
C ILE A 105 1.63 8.67 -20.30
N VAL A 106 2.12 7.68 -21.03
CA VAL A 106 2.54 7.77 -22.43
C VAL A 106 2.01 6.58 -23.24
N ASP A 107 1.87 6.75 -24.54
CA ASP A 107 1.66 5.70 -25.54
C ASP A 107 2.68 5.82 -26.68
N GLU A 108 2.44 5.18 -27.81
CA GLU A 108 3.31 5.24 -29.00
C GLU A 108 3.41 6.62 -29.63
N ASN A 109 2.47 7.54 -29.33
CA ASN A 109 2.42 8.91 -29.84
C ASN A 109 2.99 9.94 -28.86
N GLY A 110 3.40 9.54 -27.65
CA GLY A 110 3.96 10.38 -26.61
C GLY A 110 3.12 10.47 -25.34
N PHE A 111 3.11 11.65 -24.69
CA PHE A 111 2.34 11.85 -23.46
C PHE A 111 0.84 11.85 -23.74
N LEU A 112 0.12 11.10 -22.92
CA LEU A 112 -1.34 11.03 -22.97
C LEU A 112 -1.97 12.32 -22.40
N ASP A 113 -2.99 12.87 -23.09
CA ASP A 113 -3.80 13.96 -22.55
C ASP A 113 -4.52 13.59 -21.25
N LYS A 114 -4.81 12.30 -21.08
CA LYS A 114 -5.43 11.74 -19.89
C LYS A 114 -4.76 10.43 -19.49
N ILE A 115 -4.26 10.40 -18.25
CA ILE A 115 -3.66 9.18 -17.68
C ILE A 115 -4.69 8.05 -17.61
N ILE A 116 -4.26 6.82 -17.94
CA ILE A 116 -5.09 5.62 -17.99
C ILE A 116 -4.70 4.71 -16.83
N LEU A 117 -5.67 4.37 -15.96
CA LEU A 117 -5.48 3.34 -14.92
C LEU A 117 -5.42 1.96 -15.60
N ASP A 118 -4.24 1.32 -15.60
CA ASP A 118 -4.01 0.02 -16.23
C ASP A 118 -3.87 -1.12 -15.21
N PHE A 119 -3.63 -0.79 -13.94
CA PHE A 119 -3.53 -1.76 -12.86
C PHE A 119 -4.06 -1.22 -11.54
N GLU A 120 -4.82 -2.03 -10.81
CA GLU A 120 -5.21 -1.80 -9.41
C GLU A 120 -5.04 -3.10 -8.61
N GLY A 121 -4.33 -3.01 -7.47
CA GLY A 121 -4.11 -4.11 -6.55
C GLY A 121 -4.46 -3.75 -5.12
N ASP A 122 -5.23 -4.61 -4.46
CA ASP A 122 -5.54 -4.56 -3.04
C ASP A 122 -4.88 -5.75 -2.32
N PHE A 123 -4.01 -5.47 -1.36
CA PHE A 123 -3.22 -6.48 -0.64
C PHE A 123 -3.52 -6.38 0.86
N PHE A 124 -4.01 -7.47 1.45
CA PHE A 124 -4.46 -7.52 2.84
C PHE A 124 -3.44 -8.28 3.69
N PHE A 125 -3.11 -7.72 4.86
CA PHE A 125 -2.10 -8.28 5.77
C PHE A 125 -2.68 -8.53 7.16
N TYR A 126 -2.33 -9.66 7.74
CA TYR A 126 -2.62 -9.99 9.13
C TYR A 126 -1.38 -10.64 9.75
N ASN A 127 -0.97 -10.16 10.93
CA ASN A 127 0.25 -10.61 11.61
C ASN A 127 1.49 -10.65 10.72
N GLN A 128 1.72 -9.57 9.92
CA GLN A 128 2.86 -9.42 9.01
C GLN A 128 2.92 -10.51 7.91
N LYS A 129 1.78 -11.08 7.55
CA LYS A 129 1.65 -12.01 6.42
C LYS A 129 0.55 -11.53 5.50
N MET A 130 0.78 -11.60 4.20
CA MET A 130 -0.28 -11.35 3.21
C MET A 130 -1.30 -12.50 3.30
N ILE A 131 -2.56 -12.16 3.56
CA ILE A 131 -3.67 -13.12 3.68
C ILE A 131 -4.57 -13.15 2.45
N LYS A 132 -4.60 -12.05 1.67
CA LYS A 132 -5.39 -11.95 0.45
C LYS A 132 -4.82 -10.89 -0.47
N ARG A 133 -4.97 -11.14 -1.79
CA ARG A 133 -4.78 -10.12 -2.84
C ARG A 133 -6.00 -10.10 -3.76
N ILE A 134 -6.36 -8.91 -4.25
CA ILE A 134 -7.39 -8.69 -5.27
C ILE A 134 -6.74 -7.81 -6.32
N ILE A 135 -6.72 -8.25 -7.57
CA ILE A 135 -6.02 -7.58 -8.66
C ILE A 135 -6.98 -7.35 -9.82
N LYS A 136 -6.91 -6.16 -10.42
CA LYS A 136 -7.59 -5.78 -11.65
C LYS A 136 -6.57 -5.20 -12.62
N GLY A 137 -6.65 -5.56 -13.89
CA GLY A 137 -5.73 -5.12 -14.93
C GLY A 137 -4.64 -6.13 -15.24
N ASP A 138 -3.67 -5.73 -16.07
CA ASP A 138 -2.62 -6.62 -16.57
C ASP A 138 -1.55 -6.86 -15.50
N VAL A 139 -1.40 -8.11 -15.11
CA VAL A 139 -0.46 -8.55 -14.08
C VAL A 139 0.84 -8.96 -14.74
N LYS A 140 1.76 -8.02 -14.93
CA LYS A 140 3.18 -8.40 -14.94
C LYS A 140 3.58 -8.58 -13.47
N GLU A 141 3.80 -9.84 -13.04
CA GLU A 141 4.07 -10.16 -11.63
C GLU A 141 5.39 -9.54 -11.16
N GLU A 142 5.31 -8.35 -10.62
CA GLU A 142 6.31 -7.86 -9.70
C GLU A 142 5.88 -8.24 -8.28
N THR A 143 6.57 -9.19 -7.68
CA THR A 143 6.34 -9.57 -6.28
C THR A 143 7.04 -8.57 -5.37
N PHE A 144 6.29 -7.58 -4.89
CA PHE A 144 6.82 -6.62 -3.92
C PHE A 144 6.78 -7.20 -2.50
N ASP A 145 7.88 -7.08 -1.76
CA ASP A 145 7.88 -7.24 -0.32
C ASP A 145 7.35 -5.96 0.35
N TYR A 146 6.03 -5.80 0.38
CA TYR A 146 5.35 -4.62 0.92
C TYR A 146 5.70 -4.36 2.39
N ILE A 147 6.04 -5.39 3.18
CA ILE A 147 6.41 -5.22 4.58
C ILE A 147 7.77 -4.58 4.69
N LYS A 148 8.76 -5.09 3.96
CA LYS A 148 10.11 -4.53 3.89
C LYS A 148 10.05 -3.08 3.38
N ILE A 149 9.38 -2.85 2.24
CA ILE A 149 9.23 -1.52 1.64
C ILE A 149 8.57 -0.54 2.63
N SER A 150 7.45 -0.93 3.25
CA SER A 150 6.78 -0.05 4.21
C SER A 150 7.65 0.33 5.42
N ASN A 151 8.53 -0.58 5.86
CA ASN A 151 9.46 -0.31 6.95
C ASN A 151 10.58 0.67 6.51
N GLU A 152 11.06 0.57 5.28
CA GLU A 152 12.03 1.51 4.71
C GLU A 152 11.41 2.90 4.55
N LEU A 153 10.21 3.01 4.00
CA LEU A 153 9.48 4.27 3.87
C LEU A 153 9.22 4.94 5.24
N LYS A 154 8.89 4.16 6.28
CA LYS A 154 8.78 4.69 7.66
C LYS A 154 10.10 5.28 8.16
N LYS A 155 11.25 4.67 7.83
CA LYS A 155 12.57 5.22 8.17
C LYS A 155 12.80 6.54 7.45
N ASN A 156 12.43 6.66 6.18
CA ASN A 156 12.55 7.90 5.41
C ASN A 156 11.72 9.02 6.06
N LEU A 157 10.44 8.75 6.40
CA LEU A 157 9.60 9.69 7.15
C LEU A 157 10.22 10.11 8.48
N LYS A 158 10.87 9.21 9.20
CA LYS A 158 11.51 9.52 10.51
C LYS A 158 12.77 10.38 10.33
N ASN A 159 13.59 10.06 9.34
CA ASN A 159 14.93 10.65 9.14
C ASN A 159 14.89 12.01 8.43
N TYR A 160 13.90 12.22 7.58
CA TYR A 160 13.69 13.53 6.97
C TYR A 160 13.29 14.55 8.06
N LYS A 161 14.02 15.65 8.15
CA LYS A 161 13.84 16.70 9.18
C LYS A 161 13.09 17.90 8.62
#